data_29150de0d4d90a6d085106bac9a93022
#
_entry.id   29150de0d4d90a6d085106bac9a93022
#
_cell.length_a   1.000
_cell.length_b   1.000
_cell.length_c   1.000
_cell.angle_alpha   90.00
_cell.angle_beta   90.00
_cell.angle_gamma   90.00
#
_symmetry.space_group_name_H-M   'P 1'
#
loop_
_entity.id
_entity.type
_entity.pdbx_description
1 polymer ?
#
loop_
_entity_poly.entity_id
_entity_poly.type
_entity_poly.pdbx_seq_one_letter_code
_entity_poly.pdbx_strand_id
1 'polypeptide(L)'
;MQHVLESVGAFVLTHLANIGRVVLLYGETMRQVTRRLRVRSIVYQMAHLGADSLLIVGLTLLFTGIVLTLQIAHEFIRYGAQSTIGAVIAIGIGRELGPVLVGVVCAGRVGAAITAEVSTMKVTEQIDALRVMAVSPVNYLIVPRMLACMVVVPILTVFGDVIGVLGGYFTAVYYSGISGYTF
;
A
#
# COMPACT_ATOMS: atom_id res chain seq x y z
N MET A 1 26.23 -6.70 -36.31
CA MET A 1 26.61 -7.03 -34.93
C MET A 1 26.83 -5.77 -34.09
N GLN A 2 27.49 -4.74 -34.62
CA GLN A 2 27.69 -3.45 -33.89
C GLN A 2 26.37 -2.76 -33.49
N HIS A 3 25.38 -2.64 -34.38
CA HIS A 3 24.08 -2.03 -34.05
C HIS A 3 23.31 -2.72 -32.94
N VAL A 4 23.45 -4.04 -32.80
CA VAL A 4 22.80 -4.79 -31.71
C VAL A 4 23.48 -4.51 -30.37
N LEU A 5 24.81 -4.46 -30.37
CA LEU A 5 25.59 -4.10 -29.18
C LEU A 5 25.34 -2.66 -28.73
N GLU A 6 25.23 -1.72 -29.65
CA GLU A 6 24.89 -0.32 -29.38
C GLU A 6 23.47 -0.20 -28.81
N SER A 7 22.49 -0.91 -29.39
CA SER A 7 21.10 -0.88 -28.89
C SER A 7 20.98 -1.50 -27.50
N VAL A 8 21.65 -2.61 -27.23
CA VAL A 8 21.67 -3.24 -25.90
C VAL A 8 22.41 -2.33 -24.90
N GLY A 9 23.53 -1.75 -25.30
CA GLY A 9 24.26 -0.79 -24.45
C GLY A 9 23.43 0.44 -24.11
N ALA A 10 22.75 1.04 -25.07
CA ALA A 10 21.88 2.19 -24.86
C ALA A 10 20.70 1.83 -23.96
N PHE A 11 20.08 0.67 -24.14
CA PHE A 11 19.02 0.16 -23.29
C PHE A 11 19.46 0.01 -21.82
N VAL A 12 20.60 -0.65 -21.59
CA VAL A 12 21.15 -0.85 -20.24
C VAL A 12 21.50 0.49 -19.58
N LEU A 13 22.19 1.38 -20.31
CA LEU A 13 22.55 2.71 -19.80
C LEU A 13 21.34 3.56 -19.45
N THR A 14 20.29 3.50 -20.27
CA THR A 14 19.02 4.23 -19.99
C THR A 14 18.35 3.72 -18.71
N HIS A 15 18.31 2.41 -18.52
CA HIS A 15 17.74 1.81 -17.31
C HIS A 15 18.58 2.14 -16.06
N LEU A 16 19.89 2.04 -16.14
CA LEU A 16 20.79 2.43 -15.07
C LEU A 16 20.66 3.92 -14.73
N ALA A 17 20.57 4.78 -15.72
CA ALA A 17 20.36 6.21 -15.51
C ALA A 17 18.99 6.49 -14.85
N ASN A 18 17.94 5.78 -15.22
CA ASN A 18 16.63 5.92 -14.59
C ASN A 18 16.64 5.45 -13.12
N ILE A 19 17.27 4.31 -12.83
CA ILE A 19 17.47 3.83 -11.45
C ILE A 19 18.27 4.85 -10.65
N GLY A 20 19.37 5.38 -11.22
CA GLY A 20 20.19 6.42 -10.60
C GLY A 20 19.37 7.67 -10.25
N ARG A 21 18.49 8.13 -11.15
CA ARG A 21 17.61 9.27 -10.88
C ARG A 21 16.65 9.01 -9.73
N VAL A 22 16.06 7.79 -9.65
CA VAL A 22 15.18 7.41 -8.54
C VAL A 22 15.93 7.40 -7.21
N VAL A 23 17.13 6.84 -7.19
CA VAL A 23 17.97 6.81 -5.97
C VAL A 23 18.36 8.23 -5.52
N LEU A 24 18.75 9.09 -6.45
CA LEU A 24 19.08 10.48 -6.15
C LEU A 24 17.84 11.24 -5.63
N LEU A 25 16.67 11.04 -6.25
CA LEU A 25 15.42 11.63 -5.81
C LEU A 25 15.05 11.17 -4.40
N TYR A 26 15.22 9.89 -4.10
CA TYR A 26 15.01 9.33 -2.76
C TYR A 26 15.97 9.96 -1.73
N GLY A 27 17.25 10.05 -2.06
CA GLY A 27 18.25 10.69 -1.20
C GLY A 27 17.94 12.18 -0.94
N GLU A 28 17.53 12.92 -1.99
CA GLU A 28 17.11 14.31 -1.85
C GLU A 28 15.87 14.43 -0.96
N THR A 29 14.88 13.54 -1.13
CA THR A 29 13.66 13.50 -0.33
C THR A 29 14.01 13.26 1.14
N MET A 30 14.86 12.28 1.46
CA MET A 30 15.31 12.01 2.82
C MET A 30 16.01 13.22 3.46
N ARG A 31 16.85 13.90 2.71
CA ARG A 31 17.54 15.13 3.18
C ARG A 31 16.54 16.27 3.45
N GLN A 32 15.47 16.35 2.68
CA GLN A 32 14.49 17.42 2.81
C GLN A 32 13.44 17.17 3.90
N VAL A 33 13.18 15.92 4.27
CA VAL A 33 12.30 15.54 5.40
C VAL A 33 12.73 16.24 6.71
N THR A 34 14.04 16.44 6.89
CA THR A 34 14.60 17.03 8.13
C THR A 34 14.47 18.56 8.20
N ARG A 35 14.11 19.25 7.12
CA ARG A 35 14.19 20.73 7.08
C ARG A 35 12.95 21.44 7.61
N ARG A 36 11.83 21.42 6.92
CA ARG A 36 10.56 22.06 7.36
C ARG A 36 9.36 21.23 6.92
N LEU A 37 8.80 20.51 7.84
CA LEU A 37 7.59 19.73 7.62
C LEU A 37 6.36 20.64 7.56
N ARG A 38 5.59 20.55 6.49
CA ARG A 38 4.27 21.21 6.38
C ARG A 38 3.20 20.27 6.93
N VAL A 39 3.05 20.25 8.25
CA VAL A 39 2.13 19.32 8.94
C VAL A 39 0.71 19.38 8.37
N ARG A 40 0.19 20.56 8.05
CA ARG A 40 -1.14 20.73 7.45
C ARG A 40 -1.27 20.00 6.11
N SER A 41 -0.22 20.03 5.27
CA SER A 41 -0.22 19.32 3.98
C SER A 41 -0.15 17.80 4.18
N ILE A 42 0.62 17.34 5.17
CA ILE A 42 0.73 15.92 5.51
C ILE A 42 -0.62 15.40 5.99
N VAL A 43 -1.28 16.07 6.92
CA VAL A 43 -2.60 15.69 7.44
C VAL A 43 -3.65 15.66 6.33
N TYR A 44 -3.65 16.65 5.44
CA TYR A 44 -4.55 16.66 4.28
C TYR A 44 -4.33 15.45 3.38
N GLN A 45 -3.07 15.13 3.06
CA GLN A 45 -2.73 13.95 2.25
C GLN A 45 -3.09 12.64 2.97
N MET A 46 -2.89 12.56 4.29
CA MET A 46 -3.29 11.40 5.10
C MET A 46 -4.80 11.17 5.03
N ALA A 47 -5.60 12.22 5.17
CA ALA A 47 -7.05 12.12 5.10
C ALA A 47 -7.52 11.65 3.72
N HIS A 48 -6.97 12.24 2.65
CA HIS A 48 -7.35 11.90 1.28
C HIS A 48 -6.92 10.47 0.90
N LEU A 49 -5.64 10.12 1.12
CA LEU A 49 -5.13 8.79 0.79
C LEU A 49 -5.77 7.69 1.65
N GLY A 50 -6.02 8.00 2.93
CA GLY A 50 -6.64 7.06 3.85
C GLY A 50 -8.10 6.79 3.51
N ALA A 51 -8.93 7.82 3.46
CA ALA A 51 -10.36 7.69 3.21
C ALA A 51 -10.64 7.01 1.87
N ASP A 52 -9.93 7.41 0.84
CA ASP A 52 -10.12 6.84 -0.49
C ASP A 52 -9.66 5.39 -0.62
N SER A 53 -8.71 4.94 0.21
CA SER A 53 -8.20 3.56 0.17
C SER A 53 -8.94 2.61 1.11
N LEU A 54 -9.67 3.15 2.08
CA LEU A 54 -10.29 2.39 3.15
C LEU A 54 -11.30 1.35 2.63
N LEU A 55 -12.15 1.75 1.68
CA LEU A 55 -13.16 0.85 1.12
C LEU A 55 -12.52 -0.34 0.36
N ILE A 56 -11.55 -0.07 -0.50
CA ILE A 56 -10.93 -1.12 -1.32
C ILE A 56 -10.07 -2.06 -0.46
N VAL A 57 -9.35 -1.53 0.52
CA VAL A 57 -8.58 -2.33 1.49
C VAL A 57 -9.54 -3.19 2.32
N GLY A 58 -10.60 -2.59 2.87
CA GLY A 58 -11.60 -3.28 3.66
C GLY A 58 -12.25 -4.43 2.90
N LEU A 59 -12.70 -4.20 1.66
CA LEU A 59 -13.30 -5.24 0.82
C LEU A 59 -12.29 -6.35 0.48
N THR A 60 -11.07 -5.98 0.15
CA THR A 60 -10.01 -6.95 -0.20
C THR A 60 -9.74 -7.88 0.99
N LEU A 61 -9.54 -7.35 2.18
CA LEU A 61 -9.27 -8.15 3.38
C LEU A 61 -10.50 -8.92 3.85
N LEU A 62 -11.71 -8.36 3.73
CA LEU A 62 -12.97 -9.05 4.01
C LEU A 62 -13.09 -10.34 3.18
N PHE A 63 -12.97 -10.21 1.86
CA PHE A 63 -13.04 -11.38 0.96
C PHE A 63 -11.90 -12.35 1.19
N THR A 64 -10.70 -11.87 1.47
CA THR A 64 -9.56 -12.71 1.82
C THR A 64 -9.86 -13.55 3.07
N GLY A 65 -10.41 -12.93 4.12
CA GLY A 65 -10.79 -13.62 5.35
C GLY A 65 -11.87 -14.68 5.11
N ILE A 66 -12.91 -14.35 4.32
CA ILE A 66 -13.96 -15.30 3.93
C ILE A 66 -13.37 -16.50 3.20
N VAL A 67 -12.59 -16.26 2.14
CA VAL A 67 -12.01 -17.32 1.31
C VAL A 67 -11.04 -18.18 2.11
N LEU A 68 -10.16 -17.56 2.89
CA LEU A 68 -9.20 -18.29 3.73
C LEU A 68 -9.92 -19.22 4.73
N THR A 69 -10.99 -18.71 5.35
CA THR A 69 -11.80 -19.51 6.28
C THR A 69 -12.46 -20.70 5.58
N LEU A 70 -13.06 -20.50 4.40
CA LEU A 70 -13.67 -21.58 3.64
C LEU A 70 -12.68 -22.68 3.27
N GLN A 71 -11.45 -22.31 2.91
CA GLN A 71 -10.40 -23.25 2.56
C GLN A 71 -9.90 -24.06 3.77
N ILE A 72 -9.68 -23.37 4.90
CA ILE A 72 -9.09 -23.98 6.09
C ILE A 72 -10.13 -24.74 6.92
N ALA A 73 -11.34 -24.22 7.07
CA ALA A 73 -12.35 -24.77 7.96
C ALA A 73 -12.67 -26.23 7.63
N HIS A 74 -12.80 -26.57 6.35
CA HIS A 74 -13.13 -27.92 5.91
C HIS A 74 -12.09 -28.95 6.37
N GLU A 75 -10.82 -28.64 6.20
CA GLU A 75 -9.73 -29.55 6.61
C GLU A 75 -9.61 -29.67 8.13
N PHE A 76 -9.71 -28.55 8.85
CA PHE A 76 -9.57 -28.54 10.31
C PHE A 76 -10.75 -29.24 11.02
N ILE A 77 -11.97 -29.11 10.48
CA ILE A 77 -13.15 -29.85 10.98
C ILE A 77 -12.91 -31.35 10.80
N ARG A 78 -12.38 -31.77 9.67
CA ARG A 78 -12.10 -33.17 9.35
C ARG A 78 -11.08 -33.81 10.30
N TYR A 79 -10.11 -33.01 10.79
CA TYR A 79 -9.10 -33.46 11.76
C TYR A 79 -9.52 -33.21 13.22
N GLY A 80 -10.73 -32.72 13.49
CA GLY A 80 -11.19 -32.45 14.85
C GLY A 80 -10.52 -31.25 15.54
N ALA A 81 -9.82 -30.38 14.77
CA ALA A 81 -9.03 -29.23 15.27
C ALA A 81 -9.81 -27.90 15.14
N GLN A 82 -11.11 -27.91 15.38
CA GLN A 82 -11.98 -26.73 15.18
C GLN A 82 -11.57 -25.52 16.02
N SER A 83 -11.09 -25.75 17.25
CA SER A 83 -10.66 -24.68 18.18
C SER A 83 -9.42 -23.92 17.73
N THR A 84 -8.72 -24.38 16.71
CA THR A 84 -7.48 -23.76 16.23
C THR A 84 -7.74 -22.83 15.02
N ILE A 85 -8.90 -22.94 14.40
CA ILE A 85 -9.23 -22.23 13.14
C ILE A 85 -9.11 -20.71 13.32
N GLY A 86 -9.71 -20.15 14.37
CA GLY A 86 -9.66 -18.71 14.61
C GLY A 86 -8.25 -18.17 14.79
N ALA A 87 -7.42 -18.90 15.57
CA ALA A 87 -6.02 -18.52 15.76
C ALA A 87 -5.23 -18.57 14.45
N VAL A 88 -5.41 -19.57 13.61
CA VAL A 88 -4.72 -19.71 12.32
C VAL A 88 -5.14 -18.58 11.38
N ILE A 89 -6.43 -18.25 11.32
CA ILE A 89 -6.93 -17.16 10.47
C ILE A 89 -6.40 -15.81 10.96
N ALA A 90 -6.48 -15.53 12.27
CA ALA A 90 -6.01 -14.27 12.83
C ALA A 90 -4.49 -14.07 12.61
N ILE A 91 -3.69 -15.12 12.82
CA ILE A 91 -2.24 -15.07 12.59
C ILE A 91 -1.94 -14.96 11.09
N GLY A 92 -2.61 -15.73 10.24
CA GLY A 92 -2.39 -15.73 8.79
C GLY A 92 -2.74 -14.37 8.16
N ILE A 93 -3.85 -13.75 8.57
CA ILE A 93 -4.23 -12.42 8.10
C ILE A 93 -3.30 -11.36 8.70
N GLY A 94 -3.21 -11.26 10.01
CA GLY A 94 -2.52 -10.14 10.67
C GLY A 94 -0.99 -10.15 10.47
N ARG A 95 -0.38 -11.32 10.29
CA ARG A 95 1.08 -11.41 10.16
C ARG A 95 1.56 -11.45 8.71
N GLU A 96 0.84 -12.10 7.82
CA GLU A 96 1.33 -12.40 6.48
C GLU A 96 0.48 -11.74 5.39
N LEU A 97 -0.81 -12.09 5.30
CA LEU A 97 -1.66 -11.66 4.20
C LEU A 97 -2.03 -10.18 4.26
N GLY A 98 -2.38 -9.67 5.43
CA GLY A 98 -2.81 -8.28 5.60
C GLY A 98 -1.76 -7.28 5.14
N PRO A 99 -0.55 -7.27 5.73
CA PRO A 99 0.48 -6.32 5.33
C PRO A 99 0.84 -6.40 3.84
N VAL A 100 0.91 -7.61 3.27
CA VAL A 100 1.25 -7.81 1.86
C VAL A 100 0.13 -7.30 0.95
N LEU A 101 -1.12 -7.71 1.20
CA LEU A 101 -2.25 -7.30 0.36
C LEU A 101 -2.51 -5.80 0.44
N VAL A 102 -2.49 -5.23 1.64
CA VAL A 102 -2.63 -3.78 1.81
C VAL A 102 -1.51 -3.03 1.13
N GLY A 103 -0.26 -3.50 1.28
CA GLY A 103 0.90 -2.91 0.61
C GLY A 103 0.75 -2.90 -0.92
N VAL A 104 0.34 -4.02 -1.52
CA VAL A 104 0.13 -4.13 -2.98
C VAL A 104 -1.02 -3.24 -3.45
N VAL A 105 -2.17 -3.29 -2.76
CA VAL A 105 -3.35 -2.45 -3.10
C VAL A 105 -3.03 -0.97 -2.99
N CYS A 106 -2.37 -0.56 -1.88
CA CYS A 106 -1.96 0.82 -1.69
C CYS A 106 -0.90 1.26 -2.71
N ALA A 107 0.10 0.43 -3.01
CA ALA A 107 1.12 0.75 -4.01
C ALA A 107 0.50 0.98 -5.40
N GLY A 108 -0.43 0.13 -5.82
CA GLY A 108 -1.12 0.29 -7.10
C GLY A 108 -1.99 1.53 -7.14
N ARG A 109 -2.89 1.70 -6.17
CA ARG A 109 -3.87 2.78 -6.15
C ARG A 109 -3.24 4.15 -5.88
N VAL A 110 -2.46 4.24 -4.80
CA VAL A 110 -1.81 5.50 -4.38
C VAL A 110 -0.75 5.90 -5.38
N GLY A 111 0.02 4.94 -5.90
CA GLY A 111 1.00 5.18 -6.95
C GLY A 111 0.37 5.73 -8.22
N ALA A 112 -0.75 5.15 -8.68
CA ALA A 112 -1.49 5.64 -9.84
C ALA A 112 -2.04 7.06 -9.61
N ALA A 113 -2.66 7.32 -8.46
CA ALA A 113 -3.22 8.63 -8.10
C ALA A 113 -2.15 9.72 -8.06
N ILE A 114 -1.02 9.46 -7.39
CA ILE A 114 0.12 10.39 -7.32
C ILE A 114 0.70 10.65 -8.73
N THR A 115 0.84 9.60 -9.52
CA THR A 115 1.37 9.73 -10.90
C THR A 115 0.45 10.59 -11.76
N ALA A 116 -0.86 10.36 -11.72
CA ALA A 116 -1.84 11.15 -12.47
C ALA A 116 -1.80 12.63 -12.04
N GLU A 117 -1.77 12.92 -10.75
CA GLU A 117 -1.73 14.27 -10.22
C GLU A 117 -0.43 15.00 -10.61
N VAL A 118 0.73 14.36 -10.45
CA VAL A 118 2.02 14.94 -10.84
C VAL A 118 2.11 15.15 -12.35
N SER A 119 1.56 14.23 -13.14
CA SER A 119 1.50 14.37 -14.60
C SER A 119 0.64 15.57 -15.01
N THR A 120 -0.51 15.75 -14.40
CA THR A 120 -1.38 16.91 -14.62
C THR A 120 -0.67 18.22 -14.27
N MET A 121 0.00 18.27 -13.11
CA MET A 121 0.79 19.43 -12.68
C MET A 121 1.96 19.73 -13.63
N LYS A 122 2.52 18.71 -14.28
CA LYS A 122 3.59 18.89 -15.28
C LYS A 122 3.05 19.48 -16.57
N VAL A 123 1.92 18.99 -17.07
CA VAL A 123 1.28 19.47 -18.30
C VAL A 123 0.77 20.91 -18.15
N THR A 124 0.30 21.27 -16.96
CA THR A 124 -0.17 22.63 -16.64
C THR A 124 0.95 23.57 -16.18
N GLU A 125 2.22 23.19 -16.32
CA GLU A 125 3.42 23.97 -15.99
C GLU A 125 3.52 24.41 -14.52
N GLN A 126 2.69 23.88 -13.63
CA GLN A 126 2.69 24.21 -12.20
C GLN A 126 4.03 23.87 -11.52
N ILE A 127 4.68 22.79 -11.96
CA ILE A 127 5.99 22.38 -11.41
C ILE A 127 7.08 23.40 -11.81
N ASP A 128 6.99 23.95 -13.00
CA ASP A 128 7.96 24.94 -13.47
C ASP A 128 7.69 26.31 -12.81
N ALA A 129 6.41 26.66 -12.58
CA ALA A 129 6.05 27.82 -11.76
C ALA A 129 6.62 27.74 -10.33
N LEU A 130 6.58 26.55 -9.68
CA LEU A 130 7.20 26.34 -8.36
C LEU A 130 8.71 26.59 -8.39
N ARG A 131 9.39 26.18 -9.46
CA ARG A 131 10.84 26.41 -9.64
C ARG A 131 11.17 27.90 -9.79
N VAL A 132 10.37 28.64 -10.55
CA VAL A 132 10.52 30.09 -10.72
C VAL A 132 10.36 30.83 -9.38
N MET A 133 9.45 30.35 -8.54
CA MET A 133 9.25 30.87 -7.16
C MET A 133 10.32 30.38 -6.16
N ALA A 134 11.40 29.74 -6.60
CA ALA A 134 12.47 29.17 -5.77
C ALA A 134 11.97 28.15 -4.73
N VAL A 135 10.82 27.51 -4.98
CA VAL A 135 10.27 26.44 -4.13
C VAL A 135 10.70 25.09 -4.70
N SER A 136 11.34 24.26 -3.86
CA SER A 136 11.69 22.90 -4.29
C SER A 136 10.43 22.05 -4.51
N PRO A 137 10.20 21.55 -5.75
CA PRO A 137 9.06 20.66 -6.03
C PRO A 137 9.09 19.38 -5.19
N VAL A 138 10.28 18.87 -4.87
CA VAL A 138 10.46 17.66 -4.04
C VAL A 138 9.88 17.89 -2.65
N ASN A 139 10.24 19.00 -2.00
CA ASN A 139 9.76 19.33 -0.66
C ASN A 139 8.25 19.66 -0.63
N TYR A 140 7.75 20.22 -1.72
CA TYR A 140 6.34 20.62 -1.81
C TYR A 140 5.40 19.43 -2.12
N LEU A 141 5.81 18.55 -3.04
CA LEU A 141 4.96 17.49 -3.58
C LEU A 141 5.28 16.11 -3.01
N ILE A 142 6.56 15.73 -2.92
CA ILE A 142 6.96 14.35 -2.62
C ILE A 142 7.01 14.09 -1.12
N VAL A 143 7.65 14.99 -0.36
CA VAL A 143 7.83 14.81 1.09
C VAL A 143 6.51 14.62 1.85
N PRO A 144 5.48 15.47 1.67
CA PRO A 144 4.21 15.30 2.39
C PRO A 144 3.50 14.01 2.06
N ARG A 145 3.55 13.58 0.79
CA ARG A 145 2.91 12.33 0.33
C ARG A 145 3.62 11.10 0.89
N MET A 146 4.95 11.10 0.85
CA MET A 146 5.74 10.00 1.40
C MET A 146 5.48 9.81 2.89
N LEU A 147 5.49 10.90 3.68
CA LEU A 147 5.20 10.84 5.11
C LEU A 147 3.75 10.43 5.39
N ALA A 148 2.79 10.92 4.60
CA ALA A 148 1.41 10.49 4.71
C ALA A 148 1.26 8.98 4.47
N CYS A 149 1.89 8.42 3.43
CA CYS A 149 1.86 6.99 3.16
C CYS A 149 2.50 6.15 4.28
N MET A 150 3.63 6.62 4.85
CA MET A 150 4.29 5.92 5.96
C MET A 150 3.40 5.75 7.20
N VAL A 151 2.46 6.67 7.42
CA VAL A 151 1.53 6.61 8.56
C VAL A 151 0.22 5.93 8.18
N VAL A 152 -0.33 6.25 7.01
CA VAL A 152 -1.65 5.75 6.59
C VAL A 152 -1.63 4.27 6.26
N VAL A 153 -0.57 3.75 5.60
CA VAL A 153 -0.54 2.33 5.19
C VAL A 153 -0.57 1.38 6.39
N PRO A 154 0.22 1.56 7.46
CA PRO A 154 0.09 0.75 8.67
C PRO A 154 -1.29 0.83 9.33
N ILE A 155 -1.90 2.02 9.38
CA ILE A 155 -3.25 2.19 9.94
C ILE A 155 -4.28 1.41 9.10
N LEU A 156 -4.20 1.53 7.78
CA LEU A 156 -5.06 0.77 6.87
C LEU A 156 -4.85 -0.75 7.00
N THR A 157 -3.63 -1.18 7.28
CA THR A 157 -3.33 -2.60 7.52
C THR A 157 -4.06 -3.11 8.75
N VAL A 158 -3.90 -2.44 9.89
CA VAL A 158 -4.59 -2.82 11.13
C VAL A 158 -6.12 -2.82 10.93
N PHE A 159 -6.65 -1.80 10.27
CA PHE A 159 -8.09 -1.73 9.97
C PHE A 159 -8.54 -2.87 9.04
N GLY A 160 -7.78 -3.15 7.99
CA GLY A 160 -8.04 -4.23 7.07
C GLY A 160 -7.98 -5.61 7.75
N ASP A 161 -6.99 -5.83 8.61
CA ASP A 161 -6.83 -7.09 9.36
C ASP A 161 -8.03 -7.36 10.26
N VAL A 162 -8.52 -6.35 10.97
CA VAL A 162 -9.75 -6.46 11.77
C VAL A 162 -10.94 -6.87 10.90
N ILE A 163 -11.13 -6.21 9.75
CA ILE A 163 -12.22 -6.55 8.83
C ILE A 163 -12.04 -7.96 8.25
N GLY A 164 -10.82 -8.36 7.91
CA GLY A 164 -10.51 -9.69 7.39
C GLY A 164 -10.82 -10.79 8.41
N VAL A 165 -10.41 -10.61 9.66
CA VAL A 165 -10.72 -11.54 10.74
C VAL A 165 -12.22 -11.61 11.02
N LEU A 166 -12.92 -10.47 10.99
CA LEU A 166 -14.38 -10.44 11.10
C LEU A 166 -15.06 -11.20 9.96
N GLY A 167 -14.60 -11.03 8.71
CA GLY A 167 -15.10 -11.81 7.57
C GLY A 167 -14.89 -13.32 7.77
N GLY A 168 -13.73 -13.70 8.28
CA GLY A 168 -13.41 -15.07 8.66
C GLY A 168 -14.31 -15.60 9.77
N TYR A 169 -14.54 -14.82 10.82
CA TYR A 169 -15.43 -15.15 11.92
C TYR A 169 -16.87 -15.42 11.45
N PHE A 170 -17.45 -14.51 10.69
CA PHE A 170 -18.79 -14.69 10.15
C PHE A 170 -18.91 -15.98 9.31
N THR A 171 -17.91 -16.26 8.49
CA THR A 171 -17.89 -17.47 7.66
C THR A 171 -17.74 -18.73 8.50
N ALA A 172 -16.87 -18.73 9.50
CA ALA A 172 -16.67 -19.86 10.41
C ALA A 172 -17.96 -20.21 11.18
N VAL A 173 -18.63 -19.21 11.73
CA VAL A 173 -19.82 -19.42 12.56
C VAL A 173 -21.05 -19.76 11.73
N TYR A 174 -21.36 -18.98 10.70
CA TYR A 174 -22.61 -19.12 9.96
C TYR A 174 -22.57 -20.16 8.85
N TYR A 175 -21.41 -20.35 8.22
CA TYR A 175 -21.29 -21.31 7.12
C TYR A 175 -20.69 -22.65 7.55
N SER A 176 -19.65 -22.63 8.39
CA SER A 176 -18.96 -23.86 8.83
C SER A 176 -19.53 -24.45 10.12
N GLY A 177 -20.50 -23.77 10.78
CA GLY A 177 -21.16 -24.26 11.99
C GLY A 177 -20.26 -24.36 13.23
N ILE A 178 -19.16 -23.61 13.26
CA ILE A 178 -18.20 -23.58 14.37
C ILE A 178 -18.77 -22.69 15.46
N SER A 179 -18.68 -23.13 16.72
CA SER A 179 -19.12 -22.33 17.87
C SER A 179 -18.33 -21.03 17.95
N GLY A 180 -19.01 -19.88 18.05
CA GLY A 180 -18.37 -18.58 18.19
C GLY A 180 -17.47 -18.44 19.44
N TYR A 181 -17.60 -19.34 20.41
CA TYR A 181 -16.72 -19.41 21.59
C TYR A 181 -15.39 -20.13 21.31
N THR A 182 -15.29 -20.87 20.22
CA THR A 182 -14.09 -21.65 19.85
C THR A 182 -13.29 -20.97 18.75
N PHE A 183 -13.81 -19.91 18.12
CA PHE A 183 -13.13 -19.06 17.15
C PHE A 183 -12.32 -17.95 17.86
#